data_46cd0342772a4c0248f882bbf80d9b57
#
_entry.id   46cd0342772a4c0248f882bbf80d9b57
#
_cell.length_a   1.000
_cell.length_b   1.000
_cell.length_c   1.000
_cell.angle_alpha   90.00
_cell.angle_beta   90.00
_cell.angle_gamma   90.00
#
_symmetry.space_group_name_H-M   'P 1'
#
loop_
_entity.id
_entity.type
_entity.pdbx_description
1 polymer ?
#
loop_
_entity_poly.entity_id
_entity_poly.type
_entity_poly.pdbx_seq_one_letter_code
_entity_poly.pdbx_strand_id
1 'polypeptide(L)'
;VNEILTENNSDVLFDSAVISALISSCCFIYISADGDGYPRLQVIDGGSATGIIDPITNMLREGYAVLDTDDRGEPTIEAYFTAEQTEIYRKGEDVQIYEDPAPYPLLVPMIYRPDPVRPFGHSRITRACMELVQEALRTLRRSEISAEFYSFPQKYILGLSDSAEQMDKWGATMSSMLAVTRDDDGNNPTVGQFQQQSMTPYSEQLKSIASLFAGETGLTLDDLGFATS
;
A
#
# COMPACT_ATOMS: atom_id res chain seq x y z
N VAL A 1 24.48 -15.94 -20.82
CA VAL A 1 23.70 -15.05 -19.93
C VAL A 1 22.30 -14.81 -20.51
N ASN A 2 22.16 -14.33 -21.76
CA ASN A 2 20.85 -14.05 -22.36
C ASN A 2 19.95 -15.29 -22.42
N GLU A 3 20.50 -16.46 -22.70
CA GLU A 3 19.76 -17.72 -22.75
C GLU A 3 19.22 -18.09 -21.37
N ILE A 4 20.04 -17.99 -20.32
CA ILE A 4 19.61 -18.22 -18.93
C ILE A 4 18.47 -17.26 -18.53
N LEU A 5 18.58 -16.00 -18.88
CA LEU A 5 17.55 -15.00 -18.58
C LEU A 5 16.24 -15.30 -19.32
N THR A 6 16.32 -15.69 -20.59
CA THR A 6 15.12 -16.04 -21.38
C THR A 6 14.40 -17.26 -20.82
N GLU A 7 15.14 -18.32 -20.46
CA GLU A 7 14.59 -19.57 -19.92
C GLU A 7 14.01 -19.41 -18.50
N ASN A 8 14.45 -18.38 -17.77
CA ASN A 8 13.92 -18.04 -16.44
C ASN A 8 12.87 -16.93 -16.47
N ASN A 9 12.36 -16.56 -17.65
CA ASN A 9 11.36 -15.49 -17.79
C ASN A 9 11.77 -14.20 -17.04
N SER A 10 12.94 -13.67 -17.43
CA SER A 10 13.60 -12.56 -16.72
C SER A 10 12.71 -11.34 -16.51
N ASP A 11 11.79 -11.05 -17.41
CA ASP A 11 10.92 -9.88 -17.32
C ASP A 11 10.02 -9.98 -16.08
N VAL A 12 9.34 -11.12 -15.90
CA VAL A 12 8.50 -11.36 -14.71
C VAL A 12 9.33 -11.47 -13.45
N LEU A 13 10.51 -12.12 -13.55
CA LEU A 13 11.40 -12.28 -12.40
C LEU A 13 11.89 -10.95 -11.88
N PHE A 14 12.42 -10.08 -12.74
CA PHE A 14 12.93 -8.78 -12.32
C PHE A 14 11.81 -7.81 -11.90
N ASP A 15 10.65 -7.85 -12.55
CA ASP A 15 9.51 -7.04 -12.12
C ASP A 15 9.09 -7.40 -10.69
N SER A 16 8.96 -8.70 -10.39
CA SER A 16 8.61 -9.16 -9.04
C SER A 16 9.69 -8.83 -8.02
N ALA A 17 10.96 -8.98 -8.38
CA ALA A 17 12.09 -8.63 -7.51
C ALA A 17 12.14 -7.14 -7.19
N VAL A 18 11.95 -6.27 -8.21
CA VAL A 18 11.94 -4.81 -8.02
C VAL A 18 10.78 -4.40 -7.12
N ILE A 19 9.58 -4.93 -7.35
CA ILE A 19 8.40 -4.64 -6.51
C ILE A 19 8.66 -5.06 -5.06
N SER A 20 9.16 -6.29 -4.83
CA SER A 20 9.50 -6.76 -3.49
C SER A 20 10.56 -5.88 -2.83
N ALA A 21 11.64 -5.52 -3.52
CA ALA A 21 12.68 -4.64 -2.98
C ALA A 21 12.15 -3.22 -2.65
N LEU A 22 11.23 -2.68 -3.42
CA LEU A 22 10.60 -1.39 -3.14
C LEU A 22 9.70 -1.44 -1.90
N ILE A 23 9.00 -2.53 -1.68
CA ILE A 23 8.10 -2.73 -0.53
C ILE A 23 8.89 -3.07 0.73
N SER A 24 9.75 -4.12 0.68
CA SER A 24 10.42 -4.71 1.84
C SER A 24 11.80 -4.14 2.11
N SER A 25 12.30 -3.19 1.31
CA SER A 25 13.66 -2.65 1.25
C SER A 25 14.66 -3.51 0.49
N CYS A 26 14.53 -4.81 0.54
CA CYS A 26 15.36 -5.76 -0.20
C CYS A 26 14.54 -6.98 -0.61
N CYS A 27 15.04 -7.70 -1.58
CA CYS A 27 14.69 -9.09 -1.88
C CYS A 27 15.96 -9.83 -2.26
N PHE A 28 15.84 -11.12 -2.45
CA PHE A 28 16.98 -11.97 -2.79
C PHE A 28 16.64 -12.81 -4.02
N ILE A 29 17.64 -13.03 -4.85
CA ILE A 29 17.53 -13.94 -5.99
C ILE A 29 18.38 -15.17 -5.65
N TYR A 30 17.72 -16.29 -5.45
CA TYR A 30 18.36 -17.58 -5.27
C TYR A 30 18.68 -18.20 -6.63
N ILE A 31 19.90 -18.67 -6.78
CA ILE A 31 20.39 -19.34 -7.96
C ILE A 31 20.50 -20.83 -7.62
N SER A 32 19.64 -21.64 -8.24
CA SER A 32 19.66 -23.09 -8.10
C SER A 32 19.99 -23.76 -9.45
N ALA A 33 20.06 -25.08 -9.48
CA ALA A 33 20.15 -25.85 -10.71
C ALA A 33 18.95 -26.83 -10.76
N ASP A 34 18.40 -27.04 -11.95
CA ASP A 34 17.42 -28.12 -12.17
C ASP A 34 18.10 -29.50 -12.29
N GLY A 35 17.29 -30.55 -12.51
CA GLY A 35 17.78 -31.91 -12.62
C GLY A 35 18.80 -32.15 -13.74
N ASP A 36 18.83 -31.28 -14.75
CA ASP A 36 19.78 -31.32 -15.88
C ASP A 36 21.00 -30.39 -15.63
N GLY A 37 21.08 -29.76 -14.46
CA GLY A 37 22.15 -28.82 -14.09
C GLY A 37 21.99 -27.43 -14.70
N TYR A 38 20.82 -27.09 -15.24
CA TYR A 38 20.58 -25.78 -15.82
C TYR A 38 20.24 -24.74 -14.73
N PRO A 39 20.83 -23.52 -14.78
CA PRO A 39 20.59 -22.50 -13.74
C PRO A 39 19.15 -22.04 -13.69
N ARG A 40 18.55 -22.10 -12.51
CA ARG A 40 17.21 -21.59 -12.21
C ARG A 40 17.28 -20.43 -11.23
N LEU A 41 16.48 -19.40 -11.49
CA LEU A 41 16.43 -18.18 -10.69
C LEU A 41 15.09 -18.09 -9.98
N GLN A 42 15.14 -17.87 -8.66
CA GLN A 42 13.95 -17.71 -7.82
C GLN A 42 14.06 -16.43 -7.01
N VAL A 43 13.00 -15.62 -7.02
CA VAL A 43 12.90 -14.44 -6.15
C VAL A 43 12.39 -14.85 -4.77
N ILE A 44 13.11 -14.45 -3.74
CA ILE A 44 12.74 -14.65 -2.34
C ILE A 44 12.51 -13.28 -1.71
N ASP A 45 11.36 -13.12 -1.07
CA ASP A 45 11.02 -11.87 -0.40
C ASP A 45 11.96 -11.53 0.76
N GLY A 46 12.17 -10.24 1.00
CA GLY A 46 13.03 -9.75 2.07
C GLY A 46 12.62 -10.15 3.49
N GLY A 47 11.35 -10.58 3.68
CA GLY A 47 10.89 -11.16 4.93
C GLY A 47 11.27 -12.63 5.14
N SER A 48 11.64 -13.33 4.05
CA SER A 48 11.95 -14.77 4.06
C SER A 48 13.44 -15.07 3.90
N ALA A 49 14.29 -14.05 3.75
CA ALA A 49 15.73 -14.22 3.64
C ALA A 49 16.49 -13.12 4.36
N THR A 50 17.71 -13.43 4.75
CA THR A 50 18.63 -12.50 5.41
C THR A 50 20.09 -12.91 5.12
N GLY A 51 21.05 -12.13 5.62
CA GLY A 51 22.45 -12.50 5.49
C GLY A 51 23.40 -11.45 6.06
N ILE A 52 24.68 -11.66 5.83
CA ILE A 52 25.75 -10.76 6.21
C ILE A 52 26.35 -10.14 4.94
N ILE A 53 26.19 -8.82 4.78
CA ILE A 53 26.75 -8.08 3.65
C ILE A 53 28.17 -7.68 3.94
N ASP A 54 29.08 -7.92 2.98
CA ASP A 54 30.42 -7.38 2.98
C ASP A 54 30.36 -5.88 2.66
N PRO A 55 30.81 -5.00 3.56
CA PRO A 55 30.71 -3.54 3.36
C PRO A 55 31.62 -3.01 2.23
N ILE A 56 32.55 -3.83 1.73
CA ILE A 56 33.47 -3.44 0.65
C ILE A 56 32.88 -3.81 -0.72
N THR A 57 32.42 -5.06 -0.84
CA THR A 57 31.90 -5.59 -2.12
C THR A 57 30.40 -5.39 -2.30
N ASN A 58 29.66 -5.11 -1.21
CA ASN A 58 28.20 -5.10 -1.14
C ASN A 58 27.53 -6.43 -1.55
N MET A 59 28.30 -7.53 -1.54
CA MET A 59 27.80 -8.88 -1.76
C MET A 59 27.59 -9.58 -0.42
N LEU A 60 26.79 -10.64 -0.40
CA LEU A 60 26.66 -11.47 0.78
C LEU A 60 27.95 -12.23 1.03
N ARG A 61 28.37 -12.30 2.30
CA ARG A 61 29.36 -13.28 2.80
C ARG A 61 28.67 -14.59 3.12
N GLU A 62 27.52 -14.49 3.76
CA GLU A 62 26.71 -15.60 4.20
C GLU A 62 25.24 -15.18 4.03
N GLY A 63 24.39 -16.13 3.68
CA GLY A 63 22.96 -15.92 3.53
C GLY A 63 22.16 -17.03 4.15
N TYR A 64 20.93 -16.72 4.51
CA TYR A 64 19.92 -17.67 4.95
C TYR A 64 18.61 -17.34 4.29
N ALA A 65 17.89 -18.34 3.81
CA ALA A 65 16.59 -18.15 3.20
C ALA A 65 15.64 -19.31 3.53
N VAL A 66 14.38 -18.97 3.73
CA VAL A 66 13.27 -19.92 3.74
C VAL A 66 12.81 -20.09 2.30
N LEU A 67 12.97 -21.30 1.76
CA LEU A 67 12.65 -21.63 0.37
C LEU A 67 11.21 -22.11 0.20
N ASP A 68 10.64 -22.73 1.24
CA ASP A 68 9.27 -23.23 1.22
C ASP A 68 8.68 -23.25 2.63
N THR A 69 7.34 -23.11 2.72
CA THR A 69 6.59 -23.09 3.98
C THR A 69 5.35 -23.99 3.87
N ASP A 70 4.91 -24.51 5.00
CA ASP A 70 3.64 -25.22 5.08
C ASP A 70 2.41 -24.27 5.11
N ASP A 71 1.20 -24.86 5.09
CA ASP A 71 -0.07 -24.09 5.14
C ASP A 71 -0.21 -23.22 6.41
N ARG A 72 0.62 -23.44 7.42
CA ARG A 72 0.65 -22.65 8.66
C ARG A 72 1.72 -21.57 8.66
N GLY A 73 2.51 -21.50 7.58
CA GLY A 73 3.62 -20.56 7.43
C GLY A 73 4.90 -21.00 8.17
N GLU A 74 4.99 -22.27 8.62
CA GLU A 74 6.22 -22.82 9.20
C GLU A 74 7.18 -23.25 8.08
N PRO A 75 8.50 -22.99 8.21
CA PRO A 75 9.49 -23.40 7.23
C PRO A 75 9.50 -24.93 7.04
N THR A 76 9.43 -25.35 5.79
CA THR A 76 9.58 -26.77 5.38
C THR A 76 10.91 -27.02 4.72
N ILE A 77 11.43 -26.02 3.97
CA ILE A 77 12.72 -26.04 3.33
C ILE A 77 13.43 -24.73 3.65
N GLU A 78 14.61 -24.84 4.23
CA GLU A 78 15.49 -23.72 4.58
C GLU A 78 16.83 -23.93 3.91
N ALA A 79 17.54 -22.85 3.59
CA ALA A 79 18.86 -22.92 3.00
C ALA A 79 19.83 -21.95 3.67
N TYR A 80 21.05 -22.40 3.89
CA TYR A 80 22.16 -21.59 4.35
C TYR A 80 23.23 -21.53 3.27
N PHE A 81 23.66 -20.34 2.94
CA PHE A 81 24.54 -20.05 1.82
C PHE A 81 25.87 -19.48 2.32
N THR A 82 26.96 -20.07 1.88
CA THR A 82 28.32 -19.55 2.05
C THR A 82 28.99 -19.40 0.68
N ALA A 83 30.20 -18.89 0.63
CA ALA A 83 30.99 -18.82 -0.61
C ALA A 83 31.50 -20.19 -1.11
N GLU A 84 31.45 -21.21 -0.28
CA GLU A 84 32.01 -22.53 -0.56
C GLU A 84 30.92 -23.59 -0.80
N GLN A 85 29.77 -23.43 -0.12
CA GLN A 85 28.70 -24.43 -0.15
C GLN A 85 27.33 -23.83 0.17
N THR A 86 26.31 -24.52 -0.31
CA THR A 86 24.90 -24.31 0.04
C THR A 86 24.40 -25.52 0.81
N GLU A 87 23.87 -25.30 2.01
CA GLU A 87 23.27 -26.31 2.86
C GLU A 87 21.75 -26.21 2.81
N ILE A 88 21.07 -27.29 2.44
CA ILE A 88 19.62 -27.33 2.38
C ILE A 88 19.10 -28.23 3.51
N TYR A 89 18.24 -27.63 4.33
CA TYR A 89 17.56 -28.25 5.47
C TYR A 89 16.11 -28.55 5.09
N ARG A 90 15.71 -29.82 5.11
CA ARG A 90 14.34 -30.23 4.91
C ARG A 90 13.80 -30.86 6.18
N LYS A 91 12.57 -30.51 6.54
CA LYS A 91 11.92 -31.01 7.76
C LYS A 91 11.83 -32.53 7.75
N GLY A 92 12.62 -33.18 8.62
CA GLY A 92 12.63 -34.65 8.76
C GLY A 92 13.62 -35.39 7.87
N GLU A 93 14.48 -34.69 7.13
CA GLU A 93 15.54 -35.28 6.31
C GLU A 93 16.92 -34.86 6.82
N ASP A 94 17.96 -35.57 6.39
CA ASP A 94 19.36 -35.19 6.65
C ASP A 94 19.72 -33.95 5.81
N VAL A 95 20.66 -33.15 6.31
CA VAL A 95 21.15 -31.93 5.64
C VAL A 95 21.82 -32.30 4.31
N GLN A 96 21.38 -31.66 3.23
CA GLN A 96 22.00 -31.81 1.91
C GLN A 96 23.01 -30.68 1.69
N ILE A 97 24.24 -31.02 1.42
CA ILE A 97 25.33 -30.06 1.19
C ILE A 97 25.72 -30.10 -0.29
N TYR A 98 25.71 -28.93 -0.92
CA TYR A 98 26.15 -28.74 -2.30
C TYR A 98 27.36 -27.81 -2.32
N GLU A 99 28.46 -28.25 -2.95
CA GLU A 99 29.62 -27.40 -3.19
C GLU A 99 29.27 -26.35 -4.26
N ASP A 100 29.54 -25.09 -3.97
CA ASP A 100 29.25 -23.99 -4.88
C ASP A 100 30.42 -23.73 -5.82
N PRO A 101 30.20 -23.66 -7.14
CA PRO A 101 31.24 -23.39 -8.12
C PRO A 101 31.60 -21.89 -8.20
N ALA A 102 30.85 -21.02 -7.52
CA ALA A 102 31.01 -19.58 -7.55
C ALA A 102 31.79 -19.08 -6.32
N PRO A 103 32.54 -17.96 -6.44
CA PRO A 103 33.28 -17.38 -5.31
C PRO A 103 32.37 -16.59 -4.36
N TYR A 104 31.06 -16.62 -4.55
CA TYR A 104 30.06 -15.91 -3.76
C TYR A 104 28.87 -16.83 -3.46
N PRO A 105 28.14 -16.60 -2.35
CA PRO A 105 26.91 -17.31 -2.06
C PRO A 105 25.91 -17.25 -3.22
N LEU A 106 25.22 -18.35 -3.50
CA LEU A 106 24.20 -18.45 -4.55
C LEU A 106 22.88 -17.73 -4.18
N LEU A 107 22.95 -16.79 -3.27
CA LEU A 107 21.87 -15.90 -2.86
C LEU A 107 22.30 -14.45 -3.12
N VAL A 108 21.69 -13.79 -4.10
CA VAL A 108 22.09 -12.45 -4.53
C VAL A 108 21.10 -11.42 -3.99
N PRO A 109 21.53 -10.45 -3.16
CA PRO A 109 20.64 -9.44 -2.62
C PRO A 109 20.37 -8.36 -3.68
N MET A 110 19.09 -8.00 -3.86
CA MET A 110 18.64 -6.82 -4.58
C MET A 110 18.12 -5.82 -3.57
N ILE A 111 18.81 -4.68 -3.41
CA ILE A 111 18.59 -3.76 -2.29
C ILE A 111 18.22 -2.38 -2.81
N TYR A 112 17.15 -1.81 -2.23
CA TYR A 112 16.71 -0.46 -2.56
C TYR A 112 17.27 0.57 -1.55
N ARG A 113 18.07 1.53 -2.04
CA ARG A 113 18.69 2.62 -1.27
C ARG A 113 19.44 2.15 -0.01
N PRO A 114 20.48 1.31 -0.15
CA PRO A 114 21.32 0.91 0.98
C PRO A 114 22.11 2.11 1.52
N ASP A 115 22.38 2.12 2.82
CA ASP A 115 23.29 3.04 3.47
C ASP A 115 24.19 2.29 4.48
N PRO A 116 25.26 2.91 5.01
CA PRO A 116 26.18 2.25 5.94
C PRO A 116 25.54 1.78 7.26
N VAL A 117 24.41 2.38 7.67
CA VAL A 117 23.68 2.02 8.89
C VAL A 117 22.68 0.90 8.60
N ARG A 118 22.10 0.92 7.39
CA ARG A 118 21.11 -0.03 6.92
C ARG A 118 21.55 -0.65 5.61
N PRO A 119 22.42 -1.64 5.65
CA PRO A 119 22.96 -2.26 4.45
C PRO A 119 21.89 -2.97 3.61
N PHE A 120 20.78 -3.41 4.20
CA PHE A 120 19.61 -3.95 3.49
C PHE A 120 18.61 -2.86 3.04
N GLY A 121 19.02 -1.60 3.06
CA GLY A 121 18.28 -0.50 2.46
C GLY A 121 17.07 -0.02 3.24
N HIS A 122 16.20 0.69 2.50
CA HIS A 122 15.00 1.33 3.03
C HIS A 122 13.80 1.01 2.14
N SER A 123 12.66 0.74 2.75
CA SER A 123 11.41 0.64 2.00
C SER A 123 11.05 1.98 1.34
N ARG A 124 10.48 1.92 0.14
CA ARG A 124 9.87 3.10 -0.50
C ARG A 124 8.59 3.55 0.19
N ILE A 125 7.93 2.63 0.91
CA ILE A 125 6.76 2.92 1.72
C ILE A 125 7.23 3.45 3.08
N THR A 126 7.46 4.77 3.15
CA THR A 126 7.91 5.45 4.37
C THR A 126 6.74 5.67 5.34
N ARG A 127 7.06 6.02 6.61
CA ARG A 127 6.04 6.44 7.57
C ARG A 127 5.27 7.66 7.09
N ALA A 128 5.95 8.62 6.44
CA ALA A 128 5.33 9.81 5.87
C ALA A 128 4.30 9.41 4.80
N CYS A 129 4.63 8.47 3.91
CA CYS A 129 3.66 7.94 2.94
C CYS A 129 2.43 7.35 3.62
N MET A 130 2.61 6.53 4.65
CA MET A 130 1.50 5.92 5.38
C MET A 130 0.62 6.95 6.09
N GLU A 131 1.20 7.96 6.70
CA GLU A 131 0.48 9.05 7.36
C GLU A 131 -0.34 9.87 6.37
N LEU A 132 0.24 10.21 5.21
CA LEU A 132 -0.44 10.94 4.14
C LEU A 132 -1.63 10.15 3.57
N VAL A 133 -1.48 8.83 3.36
CA VAL A 133 -2.58 7.95 2.94
C VAL A 133 -3.70 7.93 3.99
N GLN A 134 -3.37 7.84 5.28
CA GLN A 134 -4.36 7.87 6.35
C GLN A 134 -5.07 9.23 6.44
N GLU A 135 -4.36 10.32 6.19
CA GLU A 135 -4.95 11.67 6.14
C GLU A 135 -5.91 11.80 4.95
N ALA A 136 -5.53 11.31 3.78
CA ALA A 136 -6.40 11.28 2.61
C ALA A 136 -7.67 10.47 2.87
N LEU A 137 -7.57 9.28 3.47
CA LEU A 137 -8.71 8.46 3.86
C LEU A 137 -9.64 9.15 4.84
N ARG A 138 -9.09 9.86 5.85
CA ARG A 138 -9.89 10.66 6.78
C ARG A 138 -10.62 11.81 6.09
N THR A 139 -9.95 12.47 5.14
CA THR A 139 -10.56 13.55 4.35
C THR A 139 -11.68 13.04 3.47
N LEU A 140 -11.50 11.89 2.79
CA LEU A 140 -12.54 11.23 2.01
C LEU A 140 -13.76 10.87 2.87
N ARG A 141 -13.56 10.25 4.03
CA ARG A 141 -14.66 9.93 4.95
C ARG A 141 -15.44 11.17 5.41
N ARG A 142 -14.74 12.27 5.70
CA ARG A 142 -15.39 13.54 6.04
C ARG A 142 -16.18 14.10 4.88
N SER A 143 -15.66 14.00 3.65
CA SER A 143 -16.36 14.45 2.46
C SER A 143 -17.61 13.62 2.19
N GLU A 144 -17.59 12.30 2.38
CA GLU A 144 -18.75 11.42 2.27
C GLU A 144 -19.85 11.83 3.26
N ILE A 145 -19.53 11.98 4.54
CA ILE A 145 -20.48 12.43 5.57
C ILE A 145 -21.06 13.80 5.21
N SER A 146 -20.22 14.72 4.76
CA SER A 146 -20.68 16.03 4.33
C SER A 146 -21.61 15.93 3.12
N ALA A 147 -21.32 15.07 2.16
CA ALA A 147 -22.14 14.87 0.96
C ALA A 147 -23.54 14.36 1.30
N GLU A 148 -23.71 13.53 2.33
CA GLU A 148 -25.02 13.09 2.82
C GLU A 148 -25.84 14.29 3.33
N PHE A 149 -25.25 15.19 4.11
CA PHE A 149 -25.93 16.42 4.58
C PHE A 149 -26.25 17.38 3.43
N TYR A 150 -25.45 17.39 2.37
CA TYR A 150 -25.73 18.23 1.19
C TYR A 150 -26.88 17.72 0.34
N SER A 151 -27.00 16.41 0.22
CA SER A 151 -28.07 15.77 -0.54
C SER A 151 -29.45 16.07 0.07
N PHE A 152 -29.48 16.31 1.38
CA PHE A 152 -30.71 16.60 2.14
C PHE A 152 -30.52 17.83 3.03
N PRO A 153 -30.53 19.05 2.43
CA PRO A 153 -30.35 20.26 3.21
C PRO A 153 -31.49 20.41 4.23
N GLN A 154 -31.07 20.67 5.49
CA GLN A 154 -32.04 20.86 6.56
C GLN A 154 -32.87 22.11 6.32
N LYS A 155 -34.18 21.96 6.37
CA LYS A 155 -35.16 23.05 6.27
C LYS A 155 -35.62 23.41 7.69
N TYR A 156 -35.95 24.66 7.91
CA TYR A 156 -36.50 25.14 9.16
C TYR A 156 -37.71 26.01 8.90
N ILE A 157 -38.64 26.02 9.85
CA ILE A 157 -39.83 26.85 9.84
C ILE A 157 -39.88 27.60 11.17
N LEU A 158 -40.08 28.90 11.12
CA LEU A 158 -40.25 29.76 12.29
C LEU A 158 -41.64 30.35 12.26
N GLY A 159 -42.27 30.53 13.44
CA GLY A 159 -43.56 31.14 13.59
C GLY A 159 -44.71 30.17 13.30
N LEU A 160 -44.60 28.92 13.72
CA LEU A 160 -45.73 27.97 13.73
C LEU A 160 -46.57 28.22 14.96
N SER A 161 -47.94 28.05 14.81
CA SER A 161 -48.87 28.04 15.92
C SER A 161 -48.61 26.88 16.88
N ASP A 162 -48.86 27.03 18.17
CA ASP A 162 -48.75 25.97 19.20
C ASP A 162 -49.70 24.78 18.92
N SER A 163 -50.73 25.00 18.13
CA SER A 163 -51.69 23.99 17.70
C SER A 163 -51.28 23.25 16.40
N ALA A 164 -50.17 23.59 15.78
CA ALA A 164 -49.72 22.96 14.55
C ALA A 164 -49.41 21.46 14.78
N GLU A 165 -50.03 20.60 13.95
CA GLU A 165 -49.71 19.16 13.97
C GLU A 165 -48.22 18.91 13.77
N GLN A 166 -47.67 17.94 14.52
CA GLN A 166 -46.29 17.50 14.33
C GLN A 166 -46.10 17.00 12.91
N MET A 167 -45.34 17.74 12.14
CA MET A 167 -45.02 17.41 10.76
C MET A 167 -44.17 16.17 10.68
N ASP A 168 -44.51 15.24 9.79
CA ASP A 168 -43.66 14.08 9.53
C ASP A 168 -42.29 14.52 9.02
N LYS A 169 -41.24 14.26 9.84
CA LYS A 169 -39.88 14.65 9.55
C LYS A 169 -39.38 14.07 8.22
N TRP A 170 -39.80 12.88 7.87
CA TRP A 170 -39.46 12.23 6.60
C TRP A 170 -40.13 12.90 5.41
N GLY A 171 -41.42 13.21 5.53
CA GLY A 171 -42.17 13.93 4.49
C GLY A 171 -41.60 15.32 4.24
N ALA A 172 -41.21 16.03 5.30
CA ALA A 172 -40.59 17.35 5.18
C ALA A 172 -39.16 17.31 4.55
N THR A 173 -38.41 16.26 4.75
CA THR A 173 -37.07 16.11 4.18
C THR A 173 -37.12 15.75 2.70
N MET A 174 -38.05 14.90 2.31
CA MET A 174 -38.15 14.35 0.96
C MET A 174 -39.10 15.15 0.03
N SER A 175 -39.99 15.95 0.60
CA SER A 175 -41.00 16.71 -0.19
C SER A 175 -40.43 18.03 -0.71
N SER A 176 -40.62 18.29 -1.98
CA SER A 176 -40.31 19.58 -2.60
C SER A 176 -41.33 20.68 -2.27
N MET A 177 -42.51 20.35 -1.75
CA MET A 177 -43.55 21.30 -1.36
C MET A 177 -43.92 21.15 0.12
N LEU A 178 -43.77 22.23 0.87
CA LEU A 178 -44.20 22.38 2.25
C LEU A 178 -45.45 23.28 2.26
N ALA A 179 -46.60 22.72 2.68
CA ALA A 179 -47.78 23.52 2.97
C ALA A 179 -47.72 23.92 4.46
N VAL A 180 -47.76 25.20 4.74
CA VAL A 180 -47.68 25.75 6.08
C VAL A 180 -48.86 26.68 6.32
N THR A 181 -49.53 26.54 7.45
CA THR A 181 -50.63 27.40 7.87
C THR A 181 -50.12 28.67 8.56
N ARG A 182 -50.96 29.73 8.58
CA ARG A 182 -50.64 30.94 9.34
C ARG A 182 -50.64 30.67 10.84
N ASP A 183 -49.88 31.50 11.60
CA ASP A 183 -49.95 31.50 13.07
C ASP A 183 -51.30 32.01 13.59
N ASP A 184 -51.51 31.92 14.88
CA ASP A 184 -52.75 32.35 15.55
C ASP A 184 -52.98 33.87 15.44
N ASP A 185 -51.95 34.65 15.17
CA ASP A 185 -52.00 36.11 14.95
C ASP A 185 -52.15 36.46 13.44
N GLY A 186 -52.25 35.47 12.56
CA GLY A 186 -52.44 35.65 11.13
C GLY A 186 -51.20 35.96 10.34
N ASN A 187 -50.02 35.87 10.94
CA ASN A 187 -48.75 36.07 10.25
C ASN A 187 -48.35 34.80 9.46
N ASN A 188 -47.63 35.00 8.36
CA ASN A 188 -47.09 33.88 7.58
C ASN A 188 -45.81 33.34 8.24
N PRO A 189 -45.68 32.01 8.45
CA PRO A 189 -44.46 31.42 8.93
C PRO A 189 -43.32 31.65 7.95
N THR A 190 -42.12 31.83 8.50
CA THR A 190 -40.91 31.96 7.70
C THR A 190 -40.28 30.57 7.46
N VAL A 191 -40.23 30.18 6.20
CA VAL A 191 -39.56 28.93 5.78
C VAL A 191 -38.18 29.26 5.28
N GLY A 192 -37.19 28.54 5.78
CA GLY A 192 -35.81 28.69 5.36
C GLY A 192 -35.12 27.36 5.18
N GLN A 193 -33.95 27.40 4.58
CA GLN A 193 -33.07 26.27 4.37
C GLN A 193 -31.67 26.70 4.78
N PHE A 194 -30.95 25.84 5.49
CA PHE A 194 -29.54 26.08 5.76
C PHE A 194 -28.75 26.08 4.46
N GLN A 195 -27.77 26.98 4.37
CA GLN A 195 -26.94 27.09 3.19
C GLN A 195 -26.14 25.81 3.02
N GLN A 196 -26.10 25.32 1.79
CA GLN A 196 -25.18 24.24 1.42
C GLN A 196 -23.75 24.77 1.45
N GLN A 197 -22.86 24.06 2.14
CA GLN A 197 -21.43 24.36 2.11
C GLN A 197 -20.82 23.75 0.84
N SER A 198 -19.74 24.27 0.35
CA SER A 198 -19.06 23.75 -0.85
C SER A 198 -18.25 22.48 -0.51
N MET A 199 -18.21 21.51 -1.42
CA MET A 199 -17.33 20.34 -1.34
C MET A 199 -15.89 20.65 -1.81
N THR A 200 -15.67 21.81 -2.42
CA THR A 200 -14.37 22.26 -2.93
C THR A 200 -13.23 22.17 -1.90
N PRO A 201 -13.41 22.56 -0.61
CA PRO A 201 -12.32 22.45 0.37
C PRO A 201 -11.77 21.03 0.55
N TYR A 202 -12.62 20.01 0.42
CA TYR A 202 -12.19 18.62 0.52
C TYR A 202 -11.35 18.19 -0.68
N SER A 203 -11.73 18.58 -1.89
CA SER A 203 -10.97 18.28 -3.10
C SER A 203 -9.63 19.03 -3.12
N GLU A 204 -9.60 20.28 -2.66
CA GLU A 204 -8.36 21.05 -2.50
C GLU A 204 -7.42 20.42 -1.45
N GLN A 205 -7.96 19.97 -0.32
CA GLN A 205 -7.19 19.27 0.71
C GLN A 205 -6.62 17.96 0.16
N LEU A 206 -7.41 17.16 -0.55
CA LEU A 206 -6.93 15.92 -1.20
C LEU A 206 -5.83 16.22 -2.22
N LYS A 207 -5.97 17.27 -3.03
CA LYS A 207 -4.93 17.69 -3.98
C LYS A 207 -3.63 18.10 -3.26
N SER A 208 -3.73 18.78 -2.13
CA SER A 208 -2.56 19.15 -1.31
C SER A 208 -1.88 17.92 -0.73
N ILE A 209 -2.64 16.96 -0.18
CA ILE A 209 -2.11 15.71 0.34
C ILE A 209 -1.44 14.90 -0.80
N ALA A 210 -2.07 14.83 -1.97
CA ALA A 210 -1.51 14.15 -3.14
C ALA A 210 -0.19 14.80 -3.61
N SER A 211 -0.08 16.14 -3.54
CA SER A 211 1.17 16.85 -3.86
C SER A 211 2.30 16.50 -2.89
N LEU A 212 2.01 16.42 -1.58
CA LEU A 212 2.99 16.00 -0.58
C LEU A 212 3.39 14.55 -0.77
N PHE A 213 2.43 13.67 -1.06
CA PHE A 213 2.68 12.26 -1.34
C PHE A 213 3.53 12.06 -2.61
N ALA A 214 3.24 12.81 -3.66
CA ALA A 214 4.03 12.81 -4.90
C ALA A 214 5.49 13.23 -4.63
N GLY A 215 5.70 14.29 -3.82
CA GLY A 215 7.02 14.73 -3.40
C GLY A 215 7.80 13.69 -2.60
N GLU A 216 7.13 12.98 -1.67
CA GLU A 216 7.75 11.94 -0.84
C GLU A 216 8.11 10.69 -1.66
N THR A 217 7.24 10.30 -2.58
CA THR A 217 7.40 9.07 -3.38
C THR A 217 8.17 9.26 -4.67
N GLY A 218 8.38 10.50 -5.11
CA GLY A 218 8.96 10.82 -6.42
C GLY A 218 8.01 10.52 -7.60
N LEU A 219 6.70 10.43 -7.33
CA LEU A 219 5.65 10.34 -8.35
C LEU A 219 5.24 11.74 -8.82
N THR A 220 4.49 11.82 -9.91
CA THR A 220 3.85 13.05 -10.34
C THR A 220 2.38 13.10 -9.89
N LEU A 221 1.78 14.29 -9.91
CA LEU A 221 0.34 14.42 -9.62
C LEU A 221 -0.52 13.70 -10.67
N ASP A 222 -0.03 13.62 -11.91
CA ASP A 222 -0.72 12.91 -12.99
C ASP A 222 -0.75 11.40 -12.73
N ASP A 223 0.32 10.82 -12.16
CA ASP A 223 0.36 9.41 -11.75
C ASP A 223 -0.69 9.09 -10.65
N LEU A 224 -1.05 10.10 -9.86
CA LEU A 224 -2.06 10.00 -8.81
C LEU A 224 -3.47 10.35 -9.30
N GLY A 225 -3.65 10.60 -10.60
CA GLY A 225 -4.94 10.91 -11.22
C GLY A 225 -5.40 12.37 -11.06
N PHE A 226 -4.51 13.26 -10.63
CA PHE A 226 -4.78 14.70 -10.58
C PHE A 226 -4.18 15.37 -11.81
N ALA A 227 -5.01 15.83 -12.74
CA ALA A 227 -4.53 16.55 -13.91
C ALA A 227 -3.80 17.82 -13.47
N THR A 228 -2.59 18.01 -13.95
CA THR A 228 -1.86 19.28 -13.88
C THR A 228 -2.33 20.15 -15.05
N SER A 229 -3.22 21.10 -14.76
CA SER A 229 -3.64 22.12 -15.72
C SER A 229 -2.58 23.18 -15.89
#